data_8b0e0fb645148565c7d4b55c817a888b
#
_entry.id   8b0e0fb645148565c7d4b55c817a888b
#
_cell.length_a   1.000
_cell.length_b   1.000
_cell.length_c   1.000
_cell.angle_alpha   90.00
_cell.angle_beta   90.00
_cell.angle_gamma   90.00
#
_symmetry.space_group_name_H-M   'P 1'
#
loop_
_entity.id
_entity.type
_entity.pdbx_description
1 polymer ?
#
loop_
_entity_poly.entity_id
_entity_poly.type
_entity_poly.pdbx_seq_one_letter_code
_entity_poly.pdbx_strand_id
1 'polypeptide(L)'
;MTSEITKFAADGESPAAAERGVTASASRLSHSYGPVRSIDELDIEIPAGGVLGLAGPSGCGKSTLLEIVCGLREPTGGSVEVGGAADARGRLARCAYMPQRDQLLPWLAAIDNAALALRNHGIRRREARARAARLFERFGLEGFEMSRPGELSGGMRQRVAFLRTLLSGKPLLALDEPFASLDAITRAEMQGWLARALETDPRTVILVTHDVEEALYLSDRVVVLSSRPGRVVEEVRAPSARAPERDAAVTDPDFVAARERAMRALRGGAR
;
A
#
# COMPACT_ATOMS: atom_id res chain seq x y z
N MET A 1 -2.44 12.33 23.19
CA MET A 1 -1.64 11.66 22.16
C MET A 1 -2.07 11.95 20.70
N THR A 2 -3.14 12.73 20.49
CA THR A 2 -3.67 13.08 19.16
C THR A 2 -2.90 14.22 18.45
N SER A 3 -2.04 14.97 19.16
CA SER A 3 -1.43 16.22 18.66
C SER A 3 -0.16 16.02 17.80
N GLU A 4 0.49 14.87 17.83
CA GLU A 4 1.79 14.68 17.19
C GLU A 4 1.75 14.13 15.77
N ILE A 5 0.67 13.41 15.41
CA ILE A 5 0.45 12.97 14.00
C ILE A 5 0.08 14.19 13.15
N THR A 6 -0.68 15.11 13.73
CA THR A 6 -1.00 16.42 13.11
C THR A 6 0.25 17.28 12.90
N LYS A 7 1.25 17.19 13.80
CA LYS A 7 2.54 17.86 13.64
C LYS A 7 3.39 17.31 12.50
N PHE A 8 3.28 16.01 12.17
CA PHE A 8 4.01 15.44 11.04
C PHE A 8 3.55 16.02 9.68
N ALA A 9 2.27 16.34 9.58
CA ALA A 9 1.71 17.05 8.43
C ALA A 9 1.97 18.58 8.47
N ALA A 10 2.16 19.16 9.67
CA ALA A 10 2.27 20.60 9.86
C ALA A 10 3.71 21.14 9.92
N ASP A 11 4.69 20.34 10.38
CA ASP A 11 6.08 20.77 10.54
C ASP A 11 6.98 20.52 9.30
N GLY A 12 6.41 20.03 8.22
CA GLY A 12 7.03 20.01 6.91
C GLY A 12 6.27 20.96 6.00
N GLU A 13 6.85 22.11 5.68
CA GLU A 13 6.48 22.80 4.45
C GLU A 13 6.56 21.77 3.32
N SER A 14 5.39 21.19 3.03
CA SER A 14 5.20 20.31 1.88
C SER A 14 5.59 21.12 0.65
N PRO A 15 6.41 20.58 -0.28
CA PRO A 15 6.50 21.21 -1.58
C PRO A 15 5.09 21.19 -2.18
N ALA A 16 4.44 22.37 -2.27
CA ALA A 16 3.07 22.62 -2.72
C ALA A 16 2.06 21.67 -2.05
N ALA A 17 1.03 22.21 -1.37
CA ALA A 17 -0.01 21.47 -0.64
C ALA A 17 -0.25 20.10 -1.29
N ALA A 18 0.25 19.02 -0.67
CA ALA A 18 0.12 17.68 -1.22
C ALA A 18 -1.37 17.45 -1.41
N GLU A 19 -1.81 17.19 -2.64
CA GLU A 19 -3.18 16.81 -2.93
C GLU A 19 -3.47 15.61 -2.03
N ARG A 20 -4.39 15.79 -1.08
CA ARG A 20 -4.76 14.78 -0.10
C ARG A 20 -5.50 13.66 -0.82
N GLY A 21 -4.73 12.67 -1.30
CA GLY A 21 -5.25 11.60 -2.15
C GLY A 21 -5.59 12.07 -3.58
N VAL A 22 -5.64 11.14 -4.49
CA VAL A 22 -6.05 11.33 -5.89
C VAL A 22 -6.95 10.20 -6.31
N THR A 23 -7.86 10.43 -7.25
CA THR A 23 -8.63 9.35 -7.86
C THR A 23 -7.72 8.40 -8.62
N ALA A 24 -8.07 7.13 -8.63
CA ALA A 24 -7.44 6.15 -9.52
C ALA A 24 -8.51 5.28 -10.17
N SER A 25 -8.37 5.03 -11.47
CA SER A 25 -9.31 4.19 -12.21
C SER A 25 -8.59 3.30 -13.20
N ALA A 26 -9.16 2.14 -13.43
CA ALA A 26 -8.81 1.22 -14.50
C ALA A 26 -10.09 0.83 -15.22
N SER A 27 -10.11 0.90 -16.55
CA SER A 27 -11.28 0.56 -17.37
C SER A 27 -10.91 -0.50 -18.39
N ARG A 28 -11.59 -1.64 -18.33
CA ARG A 28 -11.37 -2.86 -19.14
C ARG A 28 -9.89 -3.22 -19.22
N LEU A 29 -9.20 -3.05 -18.09
CA LEU A 29 -7.77 -3.26 -18.00
C LEU A 29 -7.41 -4.71 -18.29
N SER A 30 -6.52 -4.91 -19.26
CA SER A 30 -6.00 -6.23 -19.62
C SER A 30 -4.48 -6.17 -19.74
N HIS A 31 -3.82 -7.27 -19.32
CA HIS A 31 -2.38 -7.41 -19.49
C HIS A 31 -1.97 -8.85 -19.73
N SER A 32 -1.06 -9.04 -20.71
CA SER A 32 -0.50 -10.34 -21.06
C SER A 32 1.03 -10.30 -21.10
N TYR A 33 1.65 -11.36 -20.63
CA TYR A 33 3.08 -11.65 -20.79
C TYR A 33 3.24 -12.68 -21.92
N GLY A 34 3.48 -12.18 -23.16
CA GLY A 34 3.44 -13.05 -24.32
C GLY A 34 2.07 -13.75 -24.45
N PRO A 35 2.02 -15.09 -24.49
CA PRO A 35 0.76 -15.84 -24.60
C PRO A 35 -0.03 -15.92 -23.29
N VAL A 36 0.55 -15.54 -22.16
CA VAL A 36 -0.06 -15.71 -20.83
C VAL A 36 -0.81 -14.45 -20.42
N ARG A 37 -2.14 -14.49 -20.45
CA ARG A 37 -2.99 -13.41 -19.93
C ARG A 37 -2.95 -13.41 -18.41
N SER A 38 -2.50 -12.29 -17.82
CA SER A 38 -2.40 -12.09 -16.35
C SER A 38 -3.64 -11.42 -15.79
N ILE A 39 -4.13 -10.39 -16.46
CA ILE A 39 -5.33 -9.61 -16.10
C ILE A 39 -6.24 -9.56 -17.31
N ASP A 40 -7.56 -9.65 -17.10
CA ASP A 40 -8.54 -9.68 -18.17
C ASP A 40 -9.77 -8.84 -17.86
N GLU A 41 -9.91 -7.72 -18.59
CA GLU A 41 -11.05 -6.79 -18.54
C GLU A 41 -11.43 -6.36 -17.12
N LEU A 42 -10.45 -5.90 -16.34
CA LEU A 42 -10.65 -5.50 -14.96
C LEU A 42 -11.06 -4.02 -14.90
N ASP A 43 -12.20 -3.75 -14.23
CA ASP A 43 -12.69 -2.41 -13.93
C ASP A 43 -12.52 -2.12 -12.43
N ILE A 44 -11.86 -1.01 -12.10
CA ILE A 44 -11.66 -0.53 -10.73
C ILE A 44 -11.75 1.00 -10.72
N GLU A 45 -12.40 1.53 -9.69
CA GLU A 45 -12.44 2.96 -9.43
C GLU A 45 -12.14 3.21 -7.95
N ILE A 46 -11.23 4.12 -7.62
CA ILE A 46 -10.86 4.44 -6.24
C ILE A 46 -11.01 5.96 -6.07
N PRO A 47 -11.89 6.41 -5.18
CA PRO A 47 -12.02 7.83 -4.89
C PRO A 47 -10.76 8.40 -4.23
N ALA A 48 -10.57 9.69 -4.33
CA ALA A 48 -9.48 10.38 -3.65
C ALA A 48 -9.54 10.14 -2.13
N GLY A 49 -8.42 9.70 -1.55
CA GLY A 49 -8.32 9.32 -0.14
C GLY A 49 -8.94 7.95 0.20
N GLY A 50 -9.51 7.25 -0.77
CA GLY A 50 -10.06 5.90 -0.58
C GLY A 50 -8.98 4.82 -0.48
N VAL A 51 -9.29 3.75 0.23
CA VAL A 51 -8.43 2.57 0.38
C VAL A 51 -9.10 1.36 -0.25
N LEU A 52 -8.47 0.78 -1.27
CA LEU A 52 -8.90 -0.44 -1.94
C LEU A 52 -8.05 -1.63 -1.51
N GLY A 53 -8.66 -2.65 -0.94
CA GLY A 53 -8.05 -3.96 -0.73
C GLY A 53 -8.16 -4.83 -1.97
N LEU A 54 -7.09 -5.54 -2.31
CA LEU A 54 -7.08 -6.54 -3.38
C LEU A 54 -6.71 -7.90 -2.80
N ALA A 55 -7.64 -8.84 -2.88
CA ALA A 55 -7.43 -10.21 -2.47
C ALA A 55 -7.55 -11.16 -3.68
N GLY A 56 -6.82 -12.26 -3.68
CA GLY A 56 -6.87 -13.24 -4.77
C GLY A 56 -5.74 -14.25 -4.68
N PRO A 57 -5.83 -15.38 -5.40
CA PRO A 57 -4.80 -16.41 -5.42
C PRO A 57 -3.43 -15.88 -5.86
N SER A 58 -2.37 -16.59 -5.51
CA SER A 58 -1.02 -16.29 -6.00
C SER A 58 -0.97 -16.36 -7.53
N GLY A 59 -0.31 -15.39 -8.15
CA GLY A 59 -0.16 -15.33 -9.60
C GLY A 59 -1.40 -14.86 -10.38
N CYS A 60 -2.48 -14.39 -9.74
CA CYS A 60 -3.67 -13.87 -10.41
C CYS A 60 -3.50 -12.46 -11.00
N GLY A 61 -2.36 -11.80 -10.82
CA GLY A 61 -2.09 -10.50 -11.44
C GLY A 61 -2.10 -9.29 -10.51
N LYS A 62 -2.21 -9.45 -9.18
CA LYS A 62 -2.26 -8.33 -8.21
C LYS A 62 -1.06 -7.39 -8.30
N SER A 63 0.16 -7.93 -8.24
CA SER A 63 1.39 -7.13 -8.40
C SER A 63 1.48 -6.48 -9.78
N THR A 64 1.05 -7.19 -10.83
CA THR A 64 0.97 -6.64 -12.20
C THR A 64 0.04 -5.44 -12.26
N LEU A 65 -1.12 -5.52 -11.60
CA LEU A 65 -2.05 -4.40 -11.50
C LEU A 65 -1.41 -3.19 -10.81
N LEU A 66 -0.73 -3.40 -9.67
CA LEU A 66 -0.01 -2.33 -8.97
C LEU A 66 1.08 -1.70 -9.84
N GLU A 67 1.87 -2.51 -10.55
CA GLU A 67 2.90 -2.02 -11.48
C GLU A 67 2.30 -1.15 -12.60
N ILE A 68 1.15 -1.56 -13.15
CA ILE A 68 0.45 -0.80 -14.20
C ILE A 68 -0.10 0.51 -13.65
N VAL A 69 -0.79 0.49 -12.51
CA VAL A 69 -1.31 1.70 -11.87
C VAL A 69 -0.18 2.68 -11.57
N CYS A 70 0.95 2.20 -11.08
CA CYS A 70 2.12 3.04 -10.79
C CYS A 70 2.89 3.52 -12.04
N GLY A 71 2.51 3.11 -13.25
CA GLY A 71 3.23 3.49 -14.47
C GLY A 71 4.59 2.79 -14.64
N LEU A 72 4.83 1.71 -13.91
CA LEU A 72 6.03 0.86 -14.07
C LEU A 72 5.88 -0.13 -15.23
N ARG A 73 4.64 -0.33 -15.68
CA ARG A 73 4.27 -1.22 -16.77
C ARG A 73 3.09 -0.62 -17.54
N GLU A 74 3.08 -0.81 -18.86
CA GLU A 74 1.94 -0.43 -19.67
C GLU A 74 0.93 -1.59 -19.78
N PRO A 75 -0.38 -1.30 -19.79
CA PRO A 75 -1.39 -2.30 -20.08
C PRO A 75 -1.31 -2.77 -21.53
N THR A 76 -1.76 -4.01 -21.82
CA THR A 76 -1.92 -4.48 -23.20
C THR A 76 -3.29 -4.18 -23.77
N GLY A 77 -4.25 -3.75 -22.95
CA GLY A 77 -5.59 -3.32 -23.33
C GLY A 77 -6.26 -2.56 -22.21
N GLY A 78 -7.28 -1.78 -22.56
CA GLY A 78 -7.95 -0.90 -21.62
C GLY A 78 -7.15 0.37 -21.29
N SER A 79 -7.52 1.05 -20.20
CA SER A 79 -6.89 2.29 -19.78
C SER A 79 -6.76 2.36 -18.26
N VAL A 80 -5.78 3.16 -17.81
CA VAL A 80 -5.55 3.45 -16.38
C VAL A 80 -5.26 4.93 -16.21
N GLU A 81 -5.87 5.53 -15.21
CA GLU A 81 -5.67 6.93 -14.86
C GLU A 81 -5.43 7.09 -13.37
N VAL A 82 -4.52 7.98 -12.97
CA VAL A 82 -4.24 8.35 -11.58
C VAL A 82 -4.15 9.86 -11.47
N GLY A 83 -5.08 10.48 -10.75
CA GLY A 83 -5.12 11.93 -10.57
C GLY A 83 -5.12 12.71 -11.90
N GLY A 84 -5.89 12.26 -12.89
CA GLY A 84 -5.96 12.86 -14.22
C GLY A 84 -4.79 12.50 -15.16
N ALA A 85 -3.83 11.67 -14.71
CA ALA A 85 -2.72 11.25 -15.55
C ALA A 85 -2.93 9.85 -16.11
N ALA A 86 -3.02 9.74 -17.44
CA ALA A 86 -3.13 8.46 -18.16
C ALA A 86 -1.78 7.90 -18.61
N ASP A 87 -0.77 8.74 -18.85
CA ASP A 87 0.55 8.30 -19.27
C ASP A 87 1.39 7.73 -18.11
N ALA A 88 2.32 6.82 -18.43
CA ALA A 88 3.15 6.14 -17.42
C ALA A 88 3.93 7.12 -16.54
N ARG A 89 4.51 8.17 -17.14
CA ARG A 89 5.32 9.15 -16.40
C ARG A 89 4.47 9.95 -15.42
N GLY A 90 3.28 10.36 -15.84
CA GLY A 90 2.32 11.07 -14.99
C GLY A 90 1.83 10.21 -13.83
N ARG A 91 1.52 8.93 -14.07
CA ARG A 91 1.17 7.95 -13.02
C ARG A 91 2.33 7.73 -12.05
N LEU A 92 3.56 7.51 -12.56
CA LEU A 92 4.76 7.32 -11.74
C LEU A 92 5.06 8.55 -10.86
N ALA A 93 4.78 9.75 -11.35
CA ALA A 93 4.95 10.97 -10.58
C ALA A 93 4.00 11.06 -9.37
N ARG A 94 2.85 10.37 -9.40
CA ARG A 94 1.79 10.42 -8.37
C ARG A 94 1.78 9.20 -7.45
N CYS A 95 2.45 8.11 -7.82
CA CYS A 95 2.41 6.86 -7.10
C CYS A 95 3.70 6.59 -6.33
N ALA A 96 3.56 5.97 -5.14
CA ALA A 96 4.66 5.29 -4.46
C ALA A 96 4.34 3.79 -4.42
N TYR A 97 5.23 2.97 -4.95
CA TYR A 97 5.10 1.53 -4.99
C TYR A 97 5.99 0.87 -3.93
N MET A 98 5.40 0.06 -3.10
CA MET A 98 6.07 -0.87 -2.19
C MET A 98 5.93 -2.28 -2.73
N PRO A 99 6.96 -2.87 -3.34
CA PRO A 99 6.90 -4.24 -3.83
C PRO A 99 6.96 -5.25 -2.68
N GLN A 100 6.51 -6.48 -2.94
CA GLN A 100 6.51 -7.59 -1.98
C GLN A 100 7.90 -7.87 -1.38
N ARG A 101 8.97 -7.75 -2.17
CA ARG A 101 10.35 -7.79 -1.69
C ARG A 101 10.79 -6.40 -1.27
N ASP A 102 11.53 -6.29 -0.18
CA ASP A 102 11.95 -5.00 0.41
C ASP A 102 12.75 -4.10 -0.53
N GLN A 103 13.54 -4.69 -1.46
CA GLN A 103 14.37 -3.97 -2.44
C GLN A 103 15.16 -2.81 -1.81
N LEU A 104 15.69 -3.01 -0.61
CA LEU A 104 16.58 -2.03 0.01
C LEU A 104 17.92 -2.02 -0.72
N LEU A 105 18.52 -0.83 -0.81
CA LEU A 105 19.85 -0.66 -1.38
C LEU A 105 20.89 -1.19 -0.38
N PRO A 106 21.60 -2.30 -0.70
CA PRO A 106 22.41 -3.01 0.28
C PRO A 106 23.63 -2.23 0.77
N TRP A 107 24.05 -1.21 0.03
CA TRP A 107 25.16 -0.33 0.40
C TRP A 107 24.75 0.89 1.25
N LEU A 108 23.45 1.11 1.44
CA LEU A 108 22.91 2.18 2.27
C LEU A 108 22.52 1.68 3.65
N ALA A 109 22.68 2.53 4.68
CA ALA A 109 22.11 2.30 5.99
C ALA A 109 20.57 2.32 5.95
N ALA A 110 19.92 1.74 6.96
CA ALA A 110 18.46 1.67 7.06
C ALA A 110 17.81 3.07 6.97
N ILE A 111 18.35 4.04 7.71
CA ILE A 111 17.87 5.43 7.69
C ILE A 111 18.04 6.09 6.32
N ASP A 112 19.10 5.80 5.58
CA ASP A 112 19.31 6.34 4.23
C ASP A 112 18.38 5.68 3.21
N ASN A 113 18.08 4.37 3.39
CA ASN A 113 17.07 3.69 2.61
C ASN A 113 15.68 4.31 2.82
N ALA A 114 15.26 4.51 4.07
CA ALA A 114 13.99 5.15 4.41
C ALA A 114 13.92 6.60 3.88
N ALA A 115 15.00 7.37 4.00
CA ALA A 115 15.07 8.75 3.56
C ALA A 115 15.28 8.95 2.05
N LEU A 116 15.39 7.88 1.26
CA LEU A 116 15.77 7.94 -0.16
C LEU A 116 14.81 8.80 -0.98
N ALA A 117 13.51 8.64 -0.77
CA ALA A 117 12.48 9.41 -1.46
C ALA A 117 12.61 10.92 -1.17
N LEU A 118 12.84 11.31 0.08
CA LEU A 118 13.04 12.70 0.48
C LEU A 118 14.26 13.30 -0.23
N ARG A 119 15.35 12.54 -0.36
CA ARG A 119 16.55 12.96 -1.05
C ARG A 119 16.32 13.16 -2.55
N ASN A 120 15.53 12.30 -3.17
CA ASN A 120 15.14 12.43 -4.57
C ASN A 120 14.28 13.70 -4.82
N HIS A 121 13.60 14.20 -3.80
CA HIS A 121 12.91 15.51 -3.81
C HIS A 121 13.84 16.70 -3.49
N GLY A 122 15.16 16.50 -3.46
CA GLY A 122 16.14 17.58 -3.25
C GLY A 122 16.38 17.93 -1.76
N ILE A 123 15.76 17.24 -0.81
CA ILE A 123 15.97 17.48 0.62
C ILE A 123 17.40 17.07 1.01
N ARG A 124 18.11 17.94 1.72
CA ARG A 124 19.49 17.67 2.17
C ARG A 124 19.55 16.42 3.05
N ARG A 125 20.62 15.63 2.92
CA ARG A 125 20.78 14.34 3.63
C ARG A 125 20.54 14.43 5.15
N ARG A 126 21.08 15.45 5.79
CA ARG A 126 20.92 15.66 7.24
C ARG A 126 19.45 15.82 7.63
N GLU A 127 18.72 16.62 6.88
CA GLU A 127 17.29 16.87 7.11
C GLU A 127 16.45 15.65 6.78
N ALA A 128 16.70 14.99 5.64
CA ALA A 128 16.01 13.78 5.24
C ALA A 128 16.17 12.66 6.29
N ARG A 129 17.40 12.48 6.84
CA ARG A 129 17.65 11.56 7.96
C ARG A 129 16.89 11.96 9.22
N ALA A 130 16.88 13.24 9.57
CA ALA A 130 16.16 13.72 10.76
C ALA A 130 14.64 13.47 10.65
N ARG A 131 14.06 13.65 9.45
CA ARG A 131 12.65 13.32 9.21
C ARG A 131 12.39 11.82 9.31
N ALA A 132 13.25 10.98 8.74
CA ALA A 132 13.13 9.53 8.81
C ALA A 132 13.30 9.00 10.26
N ALA A 133 14.27 9.52 11.02
CA ALA A 133 14.57 9.11 12.40
C ALA A 133 13.37 9.21 13.34
N ARG A 134 12.52 10.24 13.17
CA ARG A 134 11.29 10.41 13.98
C ARG A 134 10.32 9.23 13.88
N LEU A 135 10.42 8.44 12.82
CA LEU A 135 9.56 7.28 12.58
C LEU A 135 10.21 5.96 13.01
N PHE A 136 11.53 5.92 13.17
CA PHE A 136 12.25 4.69 13.51
C PHE A 136 11.80 4.09 14.83
N GLU A 137 11.69 4.91 15.89
CA GLU A 137 11.18 4.48 17.19
C GLU A 137 9.77 3.87 17.07
N ARG A 138 8.85 4.59 16.40
CA ARG A 138 7.44 4.15 16.21
C ARG A 138 7.30 2.86 15.41
N PHE A 139 8.30 2.58 14.56
CA PHE A 139 8.35 1.36 13.75
C PHE A 139 9.20 0.26 14.40
N GLY A 140 9.61 0.43 15.68
CA GLY A 140 10.43 -0.55 16.39
C GLY A 140 11.77 -0.80 15.69
N LEU A 141 12.37 0.27 15.15
CA LEU A 141 13.65 0.27 14.45
C LEU A 141 14.70 1.11 15.18
N GLU A 142 14.41 1.57 16.41
CA GLU A 142 15.34 2.33 17.24
C GLU A 142 16.64 1.55 17.46
N GLY A 143 17.78 2.23 17.30
CA GLY A 143 19.11 1.64 17.41
C GLY A 143 19.61 0.93 16.12
N PHE A 144 18.76 0.78 15.10
CA PHE A 144 19.11 0.14 13.83
C PHE A 144 19.24 1.13 12.66
N GLU A 145 19.26 2.44 12.94
CA GLU A 145 19.31 3.49 11.92
C GLU A 145 20.51 3.35 10.99
N MET A 146 21.66 2.96 11.56
CA MET A 146 22.93 2.85 10.83
C MET A 146 23.20 1.43 10.31
N SER A 147 22.37 0.45 10.65
CA SER A 147 22.50 -0.93 10.18
C SER A 147 22.26 -1.04 8.68
N ARG A 148 23.00 -1.92 8.02
CA ARG A 148 22.79 -2.26 6.60
C ARG A 148 21.71 -3.32 6.46
N PRO A 149 21.07 -3.45 5.28
CA PRO A 149 20.02 -4.45 5.07
C PRO A 149 20.39 -5.88 5.46
N GLY A 150 21.66 -6.28 5.28
CA GLY A 150 22.14 -7.60 5.68
C GLY A 150 22.20 -7.84 7.18
N GLU A 151 22.18 -6.79 7.99
CA GLU A 151 22.23 -6.82 9.46
C GLU A 151 20.82 -6.75 10.09
N LEU A 152 19.78 -6.57 9.26
CA LEU A 152 18.39 -6.46 9.68
C LEU A 152 17.65 -7.80 9.51
N SER A 153 16.69 -8.07 10.40
CA SER A 153 15.73 -9.16 10.18
C SER A 153 14.83 -8.90 8.97
N GLY A 154 14.15 -9.93 8.44
CA GLY A 154 13.20 -9.78 7.34
C GLY A 154 12.10 -8.76 7.64
N GLY A 155 11.51 -8.82 8.85
CA GLY A 155 10.50 -7.87 9.30
C GLY A 155 11.03 -6.44 9.44
N MET A 156 12.27 -6.27 9.91
CA MET A 156 12.90 -4.95 9.99
C MET A 156 13.12 -4.36 8.60
N ARG A 157 13.62 -5.15 7.63
CA ARG A 157 13.74 -4.69 6.24
C ARG A 157 12.41 -4.27 5.66
N GLN A 158 11.35 -5.05 5.89
CA GLN A 158 10.00 -4.72 5.44
C GLN A 158 9.52 -3.37 6.01
N ARG A 159 9.74 -3.13 7.32
CA ARG A 159 9.40 -1.86 7.97
C ARG A 159 10.19 -0.68 7.40
N VAL A 160 11.48 -0.84 7.10
CA VAL A 160 12.28 0.20 6.43
C VAL A 160 11.75 0.48 5.02
N ALA A 161 11.39 -0.54 4.24
CA ALA A 161 10.80 -0.38 2.91
C ALA A 161 9.44 0.34 2.96
N PHE A 162 8.62 0.02 3.98
CA PHE A 162 7.37 0.70 4.23
C PHE A 162 7.58 2.19 4.56
N LEU A 163 8.53 2.52 5.46
CA LEU A 163 8.92 3.90 5.77
C LEU A 163 9.37 4.66 4.53
N ARG A 164 10.19 4.05 3.67
CA ARG A 164 10.62 4.64 2.39
C ARG A 164 9.43 5.02 1.52
N THR A 165 8.42 4.15 1.46
CA THR A 165 7.20 4.38 0.68
C THR A 165 6.36 5.52 1.28
N LEU A 166 6.16 5.55 2.59
CA LEU A 166 5.42 6.59 3.28
C LEU A 166 6.08 7.97 3.14
N LEU A 167 7.41 8.03 3.30
CA LEU A 167 8.19 9.25 3.20
C LEU A 167 8.30 9.80 1.77
N SER A 168 7.78 9.06 0.78
CA SER A 168 7.74 9.54 -0.60
C SER A 168 6.86 10.77 -0.79
N GLY A 169 5.88 11.00 0.10
CA GLY A 169 4.93 12.11 -0.01
C GLY A 169 3.96 11.99 -1.18
N LYS A 170 3.91 10.84 -1.87
CA LYS A 170 3.04 10.63 -3.03
C LYS A 170 1.58 10.50 -2.61
N PRO A 171 0.63 11.04 -3.41
CA PRO A 171 -0.80 11.00 -3.09
C PRO A 171 -1.44 9.60 -3.22
N LEU A 172 -0.83 8.67 -3.98
CA LEU A 172 -1.25 7.28 -4.07
C LEU A 172 -0.14 6.34 -3.58
N LEU A 173 -0.51 5.42 -2.69
CA LEU A 173 0.35 4.35 -2.18
C LEU A 173 -0.14 3.00 -2.74
N ALA A 174 0.71 2.29 -3.46
CA ALA A 174 0.47 0.93 -3.91
C ALA A 174 1.33 -0.03 -3.08
N LEU A 175 0.69 -0.80 -2.20
CA LEU A 175 1.33 -1.63 -1.19
C LEU A 175 1.12 -3.11 -1.54
N ASP A 176 2.20 -3.83 -1.84
CA ASP A 176 2.17 -5.26 -2.20
C ASP A 176 2.63 -6.09 -1.01
N GLU A 177 1.70 -6.70 -0.29
CA GLU A 177 1.90 -7.51 0.90
C GLU A 177 2.78 -6.82 1.98
N PRO A 178 2.44 -5.59 2.43
CA PRO A 178 3.33 -4.76 3.24
C PRO A 178 3.66 -5.37 4.61
N PHE A 179 2.87 -6.31 5.11
CA PHE A 179 3.03 -6.88 6.45
C PHE A 179 3.32 -8.38 6.45
N ALA A 180 3.54 -9.01 5.28
CA ALA A 180 3.69 -10.47 5.16
C ALA A 180 4.86 -11.06 5.97
N SER A 181 5.96 -10.31 6.13
CA SER A 181 7.16 -10.77 6.85
C SER A 181 7.17 -10.41 8.33
N LEU A 182 6.07 -9.88 8.88
CA LEU A 182 5.96 -9.49 10.28
C LEU A 182 5.33 -10.62 11.12
N ASP A 183 5.79 -10.74 12.36
CA ASP A 183 5.08 -11.54 13.38
C ASP A 183 3.71 -10.93 13.69
N ALA A 184 2.83 -11.70 14.34
CA ALA A 184 1.43 -11.32 14.54
C ALA A 184 1.26 -10.03 15.36
N ILE A 185 2.08 -9.82 16.39
CA ILE A 185 2.00 -8.64 17.28
C ILE A 185 2.43 -7.40 16.51
N THR A 186 3.63 -7.43 15.92
CA THR A 186 4.16 -6.33 15.10
C THR A 186 3.24 -6.00 13.93
N ARG A 187 2.64 -7.02 13.30
CA ARG A 187 1.68 -6.84 12.20
C ARG A 187 0.46 -6.04 12.66
N ALA A 188 -0.16 -6.43 13.79
CA ALA A 188 -1.33 -5.75 14.35
C ALA A 188 -1.00 -4.28 14.70
N GLU A 189 0.16 -4.03 15.31
CA GLU A 189 0.63 -2.67 15.63
C GLU A 189 0.80 -1.81 14.36
N MET A 190 1.42 -2.37 13.31
CA MET A 190 1.64 -1.67 12.04
C MET A 190 0.34 -1.39 11.28
N GLN A 191 -0.60 -2.33 11.30
CA GLN A 191 -1.93 -2.15 10.74
C GLN A 191 -2.68 -1.02 11.47
N GLY A 192 -2.70 -1.03 12.80
CA GLY A 192 -3.31 0.03 13.61
C GLY A 192 -2.63 1.38 13.41
N TRP A 193 -1.31 1.41 13.22
CA TRP A 193 -0.59 2.63 12.89
C TRP A 193 -1.00 3.17 11.51
N LEU A 194 -1.04 2.31 10.48
CA LEU A 194 -1.44 2.71 9.12
C LEU A 194 -2.89 3.24 9.10
N ALA A 195 -3.80 2.55 9.79
CA ALA A 195 -5.19 2.97 9.92
C ALA A 195 -5.28 4.42 10.43
N ARG A 196 -4.64 4.72 11.56
CA ARG A 196 -4.61 6.08 12.15
C ARG A 196 -3.91 7.11 11.27
N ALA A 197 -2.83 6.70 10.57
CA ALA A 197 -2.12 7.59 9.65
C ALA A 197 -3.01 8.04 8.48
N LEU A 198 -3.80 7.12 7.92
CA LEU A 198 -4.71 7.40 6.81
C LEU A 198 -5.93 8.25 7.24
N GLU A 199 -6.36 8.19 8.50
CA GLU A 199 -7.38 9.09 9.03
C GLU A 199 -6.88 10.54 9.13
N THR A 200 -5.60 10.71 9.47
CA THR A 200 -5.01 12.04 9.70
C THR A 200 -4.50 12.68 8.40
N ASP A 201 -3.91 11.89 7.52
CA ASP A 201 -3.38 12.29 6.21
C ASP A 201 -3.96 11.35 5.13
N PRO A 202 -5.20 11.61 4.66
CA PRO A 202 -5.89 10.73 3.72
C PRO A 202 -5.16 10.65 2.39
N ARG A 203 -4.56 9.50 2.12
CA ARG A 203 -3.96 9.15 0.82
C ARG A 203 -4.79 8.08 0.15
N THR A 204 -4.78 8.04 -1.17
CA THR A 204 -5.36 6.92 -1.89
C THR A 204 -4.43 5.72 -1.75
N VAL A 205 -4.99 4.56 -1.39
CA VAL A 205 -4.20 3.34 -1.16
C VAL A 205 -4.77 2.18 -1.95
N ILE A 206 -3.89 1.41 -2.57
CA ILE A 206 -4.20 0.08 -3.07
C ILE A 206 -3.37 -0.90 -2.25
N LEU A 207 -4.04 -1.72 -1.45
CA LEU A 207 -3.44 -2.70 -0.57
C LEU A 207 -3.63 -4.11 -1.13
N VAL A 208 -2.56 -4.76 -1.54
CA VAL A 208 -2.55 -6.18 -1.88
C VAL A 208 -2.16 -6.98 -0.66
N THR A 209 -2.98 -7.96 -0.29
CA THR A 209 -2.67 -8.91 0.77
C THR A 209 -3.34 -10.26 0.49
N HIS A 210 -2.79 -11.32 1.06
CA HIS A 210 -3.42 -12.64 1.08
C HIS A 210 -4.29 -12.85 2.33
N ASP A 211 -4.26 -11.91 3.28
CA ASP A 211 -5.06 -11.91 4.50
C ASP A 211 -6.34 -11.07 4.30
N VAL A 212 -7.48 -11.74 4.22
CA VAL A 212 -8.80 -11.10 4.04
C VAL A 212 -9.17 -10.20 5.20
N GLU A 213 -8.79 -10.58 6.42
CA GLU A 213 -9.06 -9.78 7.62
C GLU A 213 -8.27 -8.47 7.59
N GLU A 214 -6.98 -8.53 7.20
CA GLU A 214 -6.16 -7.35 6.97
C GLU A 214 -6.78 -6.44 5.90
N ALA A 215 -7.17 -7.02 4.74
CA ALA A 215 -7.80 -6.27 3.67
C ALA A 215 -9.07 -5.54 4.13
N LEU A 216 -9.97 -6.23 4.84
CA LEU A 216 -11.21 -5.64 5.35
C LEU A 216 -10.98 -4.61 6.45
N TYR A 217 -10.00 -4.81 7.33
CA TYR A 217 -9.72 -3.87 8.40
C TYR A 217 -9.17 -2.54 7.88
N LEU A 218 -8.28 -2.58 6.88
CA LEU A 218 -7.58 -1.38 6.39
C LEU A 218 -8.30 -0.67 5.25
N SER A 219 -9.17 -1.35 4.51
CA SER A 219 -9.74 -0.83 3.26
C SER A 219 -11.21 -0.43 3.42
N ASP A 220 -11.68 0.49 2.58
CA ASP A 220 -13.11 0.85 2.49
C ASP A 220 -13.91 -0.26 1.80
N ARG A 221 -13.26 -0.97 0.88
CA ARG A 221 -13.78 -2.14 0.18
C ARG A 221 -12.67 -3.07 -0.27
N VAL A 222 -13.00 -4.33 -0.46
CA VAL A 222 -12.09 -5.38 -0.92
C VAL A 222 -12.62 -5.94 -2.23
N VAL A 223 -11.78 -5.92 -3.27
CA VAL A 223 -12.01 -6.59 -4.54
C VAL A 223 -11.33 -7.94 -4.51
N VAL A 224 -12.10 -8.98 -4.72
CA VAL A 224 -11.62 -10.36 -4.83
C VAL A 224 -11.41 -10.72 -6.30
N LEU A 225 -10.21 -11.15 -6.63
CA LEU A 225 -9.83 -11.56 -7.99
C LEU A 225 -9.89 -13.09 -8.14
N SER A 226 -10.26 -13.55 -9.34
CA SER A 226 -10.17 -14.95 -9.74
C SER A 226 -8.71 -15.43 -9.85
N SER A 227 -8.51 -16.74 -10.02
CA SER A 227 -7.28 -17.30 -10.57
C SER A 227 -7.02 -16.73 -11.98
N ARG A 228 -5.79 -16.93 -12.46
CA ARG A 228 -5.34 -16.37 -13.75
C ARG A 228 -6.22 -16.84 -14.93
N PRO A 229 -6.67 -15.89 -15.79
CA PRO A 229 -6.46 -14.45 -15.72
C PRO A 229 -7.30 -13.82 -14.61
N GLY A 230 -6.70 -12.82 -13.90
CA GLY A 230 -7.39 -12.10 -12.84
C GLY A 230 -8.56 -11.29 -13.36
N ARG A 231 -9.75 -11.60 -12.88
CA ARG A 231 -11.01 -10.89 -13.11
C ARG A 231 -11.66 -10.58 -11.77
N VAL A 232 -12.47 -9.55 -11.70
CA VAL A 232 -13.25 -9.28 -10.49
C VAL A 232 -14.29 -10.37 -10.30
N VAL A 233 -14.22 -11.07 -9.16
CA VAL A 233 -15.21 -12.11 -8.77
C VAL A 233 -16.25 -11.50 -7.85
N GLU A 234 -15.81 -10.67 -6.93
CA GLU A 234 -16.66 -10.10 -5.88
C GLU A 234 -16.08 -8.77 -5.41
N GLU A 235 -16.95 -7.85 -5.03
CA GLU A 235 -16.59 -6.64 -4.30
C GLU A 235 -17.31 -6.65 -2.95
N VAL A 236 -16.54 -6.56 -1.87
CA VAL A 236 -17.04 -6.60 -0.50
C VAL A 236 -16.74 -5.27 0.18
N ARG A 237 -17.77 -4.54 0.60
CA ARG A 237 -17.61 -3.32 1.41
C ARG A 237 -17.15 -3.71 2.82
N ALA A 238 -16.18 -2.99 3.35
CA ALA A 238 -15.73 -3.19 4.74
C ALA A 238 -16.62 -2.36 5.69
N PRO A 239 -17.29 -3.00 6.66
CA PRO A 239 -18.23 -2.30 7.53
C PRO A 239 -17.55 -1.41 8.58
N SER A 240 -16.34 -1.77 9.01
CA SER A 240 -15.61 -1.10 10.10
C SER A 240 -14.18 -0.77 9.68
N ALA A 241 -14.01 -0.21 8.47
CA ALA A 241 -12.71 0.15 7.95
C ALA A 241 -11.97 1.07 8.94
N ARG A 242 -10.74 0.70 9.27
CA ARG A 242 -9.83 1.48 10.11
C ARG A 242 -10.36 1.85 11.50
N ALA A 243 -11.26 1.03 12.08
CA ALA A 243 -11.76 1.25 13.43
C ALA A 243 -10.59 1.37 14.44
N PRO A 244 -10.70 2.26 15.45
CA PRO A 244 -9.61 2.52 16.40
C PRO A 244 -9.15 1.27 17.17
N GLU A 245 -10.08 0.38 17.50
CA GLU A 245 -9.84 -0.87 18.19
C GLU A 245 -10.02 -2.05 17.23
N ARG A 246 -8.89 -2.53 16.69
CA ARG A 246 -8.88 -3.64 15.72
C ARG A 246 -9.58 -4.89 16.24
N ASP A 247 -9.29 -5.28 17.49
CA ASP A 247 -9.82 -6.53 18.07
C ASP A 247 -11.35 -6.48 18.22
N ALA A 248 -11.91 -5.33 18.55
CA ALA A 248 -13.35 -5.13 18.56
C ALA A 248 -13.93 -5.16 17.14
N ALA A 249 -13.28 -4.52 16.18
CA ALA A 249 -13.74 -4.46 14.80
C ALA A 249 -13.81 -5.86 14.15
N VAL A 250 -12.79 -6.70 14.33
CA VAL A 250 -12.72 -8.03 13.69
C VAL A 250 -13.71 -9.05 14.30
N THR A 251 -14.24 -8.76 15.49
CA THR A 251 -15.28 -9.58 16.15
C THR A 251 -16.69 -9.08 15.91
N ASP A 252 -16.84 -7.91 15.28
CA ASP A 252 -18.14 -7.36 14.92
C ASP A 252 -18.89 -8.30 13.95
N PRO A 253 -20.19 -8.57 14.14
CA PRO A 253 -20.97 -9.48 13.30
C PRO A 253 -20.95 -9.11 11.82
N ASP A 254 -21.01 -7.81 11.49
CA ASP A 254 -20.99 -7.34 10.09
C ASP A 254 -19.61 -7.56 9.46
N PHE A 255 -18.54 -7.38 10.24
CA PHE A 255 -17.17 -7.68 9.80
C PHE A 255 -17.00 -9.19 9.54
N VAL A 256 -17.49 -10.03 10.44
CA VAL A 256 -17.45 -11.50 10.29
C VAL A 256 -18.21 -11.93 9.04
N ALA A 257 -19.40 -11.36 8.79
CA ALA A 257 -20.18 -11.64 7.58
C ALA A 257 -19.45 -11.20 6.30
N ALA A 258 -18.82 -10.01 6.30
CA ALA A 258 -18.02 -9.53 5.19
C ALA A 258 -16.81 -10.44 4.92
N ARG A 259 -16.11 -10.87 5.97
CA ARG A 259 -14.98 -11.81 5.88
C ARG A 259 -15.41 -13.14 5.27
N GLU A 260 -16.51 -13.72 5.74
CA GLU A 260 -17.03 -14.97 5.19
C GLU A 260 -17.42 -14.84 3.71
N ARG A 261 -18.00 -13.69 3.33
CA ARG A 261 -18.35 -13.40 1.94
C ARG A 261 -17.11 -13.35 1.05
N ALA A 262 -16.09 -12.60 1.45
CA ALA A 262 -14.81 -12.52 0.74
C ALA A 262 -14.11 -13.89 0.65
N MET A 263 -14.10 -14.66 1.73
CA MET A 263 -13.52 -16.01 1.76
C MET A 263 -14.26 -17.00 0.84
N ARG A 264 -15.60 -16.92 0.74
CA ARG A 264 -16.37 -17.73 -0.23
C ARG A 264 -16.00 -17.36 -1.66
N ALA A 265 -15.91 -16.06 -1.96
CA ALA A 265 -15.51 -15.57 -3.28
C ALA A 265 -14.11 -16.06 -3.68
N LEU A 266 -13.13 -16.01 -2.75
CA LEU A 266 -11.78 -16.54 -2.98
C LEU A 266 -11.77 -18.04 -3.31
N ARG A 267 -12.56 -18.85 -2.59
CA ARG A 267 -12.68 -20.29 -2.85
C ARG A 267 -13.37 -20.58 -4.19
N GLY A 268 -14.36 -19.78 -4.56
CA GLY A 268 -15.06 -19.89 -5.83
C GLY A 268 -14.21 -19.44 -7.02
N GLY A 269 -13.47 -18.36 -6.87
CA GLY A 269 -12.58 -17.80 -7.90
C GLY A 269 -11.26 -18.55 -8.10
N ALA A 270 -10.94 -19.49 -7.22
CA ALA A 270 -9.75 -20.35 -7.34
C ALA A 270 -9.96 -21.57 -8.27
N ARG A 271 -11.20 -21.79 -8.73
CA ARG A 271 -11.54 -22.84 -9.70
C ARG A 271 -11.57 -22.22 -11.10
#